data_55b999184be780d7e64ce3d2f86ed1b9
#
_entry.id   55b999184be780d7e64ce3d2f86ed1b9
#
_cell.length_a   1.000
_cell.length_b   1.000
_cell.length_c   1.000
_cell.angle_alpha   90.00
_cell.angle_beta   90.00
_cell.angle_gamma   90.00
#
_symmetry.space_group_name_H-M   'P 1'
#
loop_
_entity.id
_entity.type
_entity.pdbx_description
1 polymer ?
#
loop_
_entity_poly.entity_id
_entity_poly.type
_entity_poly.pdbx_seq_one_letter_code
_entity_poly.pdbx_strand_id
1 'polypeptide(L)'
;MKATITAIAHAVPPDVYDNQWFEGKIETTDEWIQTRTGIRERHFAADGQGVTDIILPAAEEVLRRRGITAADIDCIILCTVTPDRIFPSSAA
;
A
#
# COMPACT_ATOMS: atom_id res chain seq x y z
N MET A 1 23.38 -11.81 -14.69
CA MET A 1 21.91 -11.72 -14.56
C MET A 1 21.51 -10.27 -14.56
N LYS A 2 20.47 -9.94 -15.27
CA LYS A 2 19.95 -8.56 -15.31
C LYS A 2 18.46 -8.60 -14.95
N ALA A 3 18.01 -7.57 -14.25
CA ALA A 3 16.61 -7.36 -13.91
C ALA A 3 16.18 -5.96 -14.37
N THR A 4 14.96 -5.85 -14.83
CA THR A 4 14.42 -4.58 -15.32
C THR A 4 13.03 -4.37 -14.73
N ILE A 5 12.76 -3.17 -14.22
CA ILE A 5 11.42 -2.77 -13.81
C ILE A 5 10.67 -2.31 -15.06
N THR A 6 9.58 -2.99 -15.42
CA THR A 6 8.83 -2.71 -16.64
C THR A 6 7.49 -2.01 -16.40
N ALA A 7 6.98 -2.06 -15.17
CA ALA A 7 5.79 -1.31 -14.78
C ALA A 7 5.79 -1.08 -13.28
N ILE A 8 5.13 -0.03 -12.86
CA ILE A 8 4.94 0.31 -11.45
C ILE A 8 3.54 0.91 -11.26
N ALA A 9 2.91 0.62 -10.14
CA ALA A 9 1.63 1.18 -9.78
C ALA A 9 1.49 1.22 -8.25
N HIS A 10 0.50 1.97 -7.79
CA HIS A 10 0.19 2.05 -6.37
C HIS A 10 -1.33 2.08 -6.17
N ALA A 11 -1.75 1.75 -4.97
CA ALA A 11 -3.13 1.93 -4.53
C ALA A 11 -3.13 2.24 -3.03
N VAL A 12 -4.09 3.05 -2.62
CA VAL A 12 -4.27 3.43 -1.22
C VAL A 12 -5.75 3.31 -0.85
N PRO A 13 -6.07 3.04 0.42
CA PRO A 13 -7.45 3.08 0.89
C PRO A 13 -8.05 4.49 0.70
N PRO A 14 -9.38 4.61 0.58
CA PRO A 14 -10.02 5.91 0.32
C PRO A 14 -10.01 6.87 1.51
N ASP A 15 -9.90 6.38 2.75
CA ASP A 15 -9.98 7.20 3.95
C ASP A 15 -8.68 7.96 4.18
N VAL A 16 -8.74 9.28 4.11
CA VAL A 16 -7.57 10.17 4.24
C VAL A 16 -7.57 10.83 5.62
N TYR A 17 -6.41 10.80 6.27
CA TYR A 17 -6.19 11.44 7.56
C TYR A 17 -4.98 12.37 7.46
N ASP A 18 -5.22 13.67 7.62
CA ASP A 18 -4.15 14.68 7.60
C ASP A 18 -3.45 14.79 8.96
N ASN A 19 -2.43 15.64 9.02
CA ASN A 19 -1.69 15.84 10.26
C ASN A 19 -2.52 16.53 11.34
N GLN A 20 -3.49 17.37 10.97
CA GLN A 20 -4.36 18.06 11.92
C GLN A 20 -5.26 17.07 12.69
N TRP A 21 -5.64 15.97 12.06
CA TRP A 21 -6.39 14.92 12.73
C TRP A 21 -5.64 14.36 13.94
N PHE A 22 -4.30 14.26 13.84
CA PHE A 22 -3.46 13.78 14.95
C PHE A 22 -3.26 14.81 16.03
N GLU A 23 -3.30 16.11 15.73
CA GLU A 23 -3.11 17.19 16.72
C GLU A 23 -4.11 17.12 17.87
N GLY A 24 -5.32 16.62 17.61
CA GLY A 24 -6.35 16.42 18.63
C GLY A 24 -6.25 15.12 19.42
N LYS A 25 -5.34 14.20 19.06
CA LYS A 25 -5.29 12.85 19.62
C LYS A 25 -3.99 12.53 20.33
N ILE A 26 -2.90 13.11 19.90
CA ILE A 26 -1.58 12.95 20.51
C ILE A 26 -0.89 14.30 20.57
N GLU A 27 0.16 14.41 21.36
CA GLU A 27 0.93 15.66 21.49
C GLU A 27 1.85 15.82 20.28
N THR A 28 1.34 16.45 19.22
CA THR A 28 2.07 16.73 17.99
C THR A 28 1.46 17.91 17.24
N THR A 29 2.17 18.40 16.22
CA THR A 29 1.71 19.44 15.30
C THR A 29 1.97 19.03 13.86
N ASP A 30 1.20 19.59 12.93
CA ASP A 30 1.43 19.41 11.49
C ASP A 30 2.87 19.80 11.10
N GLU A 31 3.36 20.92 11.60
CA GLU A 31 4.72 21.36 11.32
C GLU A 31 5.77 20.35 11.80
N TRP A 32 5.61 19.80 12.99
CA TRP A 32 6.52 18.80 13.52
C TRP A 32 6.55 17.54 12.64
N ILE A 33 5.36 17.05 12.26
CA ILE A 33 5.25 15.85 11.41
C ILE A 33 5.88 16.09 10.05
N GLN A 34 5.59 17.22 9.39
CA GLN A 34 6.16 17.53 8.09
C GLN A 34 7.67 17.70 8.13
N THR A 35 8.17 18.39 9.14
CA THR A 35 9.62 18.62 9.31
C THR A 35 10.38 17.32 9.51
N ARG A 36 9.82 16.36 10.25
CA ARG A 36 10.45 15.09 10.56
C ARG A 36 10.29 14.04 9.48
N THR A 37 9.17 14.02 8.77
CA THR A 37 8.79 12.92 7.88
C THR A 37 8.50 13.36 6.46
N GLY A 38 8.19 14.62 6.23
CA GLY A 38 7.69 15.12 4.94
C GLY A 38 6.26 14.68 4.64
N ILE A 39 5.60 13.98 5.58
CA ILE A 39 4.25 13.44 5.37
C ILE A 39 3.21 14.49 5.76
N ARG A 40 2.25 14.73 4.88
CA ARG A 40 1.13 15.65 5.09
C ARG A 40 -0.16 14.92 5.42
N GLU A 41 -0.36 13.76 4.82
CA GLU A 41 -1.54 12.95 5.01
C GLU A 41 -1.20 11.47 4.82
N ARG A 42 -2.08 10.60 5.26
CA ARG A 42 -1.98 9.16 5.06
C ARG A 42 -3.37 8.58 4.88
N HIS A 43 -3.40 7.37 4.36
CA HIS A 43 -4.64 6.62 4.15
C HIS A 43 -4.68 5.44 5.11
N PHE A 44 -5.80 5.24 5.79
CA PHE A 44 -6.01 4.09 6.65
C PHE A 44 -6.97 3.10 5.98
N ALA A 45 -6.73 1.81 6.21
CA ALA A 45 -7.67 0.79 5.81
C ALA A 45 -9.01 0.98 6.51
N ALA A 46 -10.09 0.76 5.79
CA ALA A 46 -11.43 0.73 6.37
C ALA A 46 -11.62 -0.52 7.22
N ASP A 47 -12.62 -0.51 8.11
CA ASP A 47 -12.98 -1.69 8.87
C ASP A 47 -13.30 -2.86 7.95
N GLY A 48 -12.72 -4.03 8.23
CA GLY A 48 -12.88 -5.22 7.41
C GLY A 48 -12.00 -5.27 6.16
N GLN A 49 -11.24 -4.22 5.87
CA GLN A 49 -10.33 -4.18 4.73
C GLN A 49 -8.97 -4.76 5.13
N GLY A 50 -8.55 -5.82 4.45
CA GLY A 50 -7.25 -6.45 4.66
C GLY A 50 -6.21 -6.02 3.66
N VAL A 51 -4.99 -6.55 3.81
CA VAL A 51 -3.85 -6.24 2.95
C VAL A 51 -4.13 -6.61 1.48
N THR A 52 -4.78 -7.74 1.24
CA THR A 52 -5.12 -8.19 -0.12
C THR A 52 -6.09 -7.22 -0.80
N ASP A 53 -7.06 -6.69 -0.07
CA ASP A 53 -8.02 -5.71 -0.61
C ASP A 53 -7.33 -4.42 -1.07
N ILE A 54 -6.26 -4.03 -0.39
CA ILE A 54 -5.48 -2.83 -0.72
C ILE A 54 -4.55 -3.09 -1.89
N ILE A 55 -3.89 -4.25 -1.93
CA ILE A 55 -2.89 -4.59 -2.94
C ILE A 55 -3.50 -4.92 -4.28
N LEU A 56 -4.65 -5.59 -4.31
CA LEU A 56 -5.26 -6.11 -5.53
C LEU A 56 -5.46 -5.03 -6.62
N PRO A 57 -6.01 -3.84 -6.32
CA PRO A 57 -6.13 -2.80 -7.33
C PRO A 57 -4.79 -2.35 -7.93
N ALA A 58 -3.74 -2.28 -7.11
CA ALA A 58 -2.39 -1.94 -7.58
C ALA A 58 -1.82 -3.04 -8.48
N ALA A 59 -2.01 -4.30 -8.11
CA ALA A 59 -1.58 -5.44 -8.92
C ALA A 59 -2.29 -5.46 -10.28
N GLU A 60 -3.59 -5.26 -10.29
CA GLU A 60 -4.37 -5.20 -11.53
C GLU A 60 -3.89 -4.06 -12.43
N GLU A 61 -3.60 -2.90 -11.88
CA GLU A 61 -3.11 -1.75 -12.64
C GLU A 61 -1.72 -2.01 -13.23
N VAL A 62 -0.82 -2.66 -12.48
CA VAL A 62 0.50 -3.04 -12.96
C VAL A 62 0.39 -3.98 -14.17
N LEU A 63 -0.46 -5.01 -14.07
CA LEU A 63 -0.70 -5.94 -15.18
C LEU A 63 -1.25 -5.21 -16.40
N ARG A 64 -2.19 -4.32 -16.20
CA ARG A 64 -2.78 -3.52 -17.27
C ARG A 64 -1.73 -2.65 -17.96
N ARG A 65 -0.91 -1.94 -17.19
CA ARG A 65 0.15 -1.07 -17.72
C ARG A 65 1.20 -1.85 -18.50
N ARG A 66 1.51 -3.05 -18.05
CA ARG A 66 2.47 -3.92 -18.75
C ARG A 66 1.85 -4.62 -19.95
N GLY A 67 0.52 -4.75 -20.00
CA GLY A 67 -0.21 -5.45 -21.06
C GLY A 67 -0.10 -6.97 -20.97
N ILE A 68 -0.03 -7.49 -19.74
CA ILE A 68 0.03 -8.94 -19.46
C ILE A 68 -1.11 -9.33 -18.53
N THR A 69 -1.28 -10.64 -18.36
CA THR A 69 -2.27 -11.21 -17.44
C THR A 69 -1.58 -11.88 -16.25
N ALA A 70 -2.35 -12.23 -15.23
CA ALA A 70 -1.84 -12.94 -14.07
C ALA A 70 -1.18 -14.28 -14.43
N ALA A 71 -1.60 -14.93 -15.53
CA ALA A 71 -1.01 -16.18 -15.99
C ALA A 71 0.45 -16.00 -16.45
N ASP A 72 0.88 -14.79 -16.77
CA ASP A 72 2.25 -14.49 -17.19
C ASP A 72 3.21 -14.28 -15.99
N ILE A 73 2.70 -14.30 -14.76
CA ILE A 73 3.49 -14.08 -13.56
C ILE A 73 4.07 -15.41 -13.06
N ASP A 74 5.38 -15.46 -12.90
CA ASP A 74 6.09 -16.65 -12.41
C ASP A 74 6.38 -16.58 -10.91
N CYS A 75 6.50 -15.38 -10.35
CA CYS A 75 6.86 -15.20 -8.93
C CYS A 75 6.22 -13.94 -8.36
N ILE A 76 5.71 -14.04 -7.14
CA ILE A 76 5.19 -12.91 -6.37
C ILE A 76 6.01 -12.78 -5.09
N ILE A 77 6.51 -11.56 -4.82
CA ILE A 77 7.17 -11.24 -3.56
C ILE A 77 6.30 -10.19 -2.86
N LEU A 78 5.74 -10.56 -1.70
CA LEU A 78 4.90 -9.69 -0.90
C LEU A 78 5.58 -9.36 0.42
N CYS A 79 5.85 -8.07 0.63
CA CYS A 79 6.46 -7.57 1.86
C CYS A 79 5.39 -6.89 2.72
N THR A 80 5.08 -7.48 3.86
CA THR A 80 4.14 -6.92 4.82
C THR A 80 4.44 -7.42 6.23
N VAL A 81 4.14 -6.61 7.24
CA VAL A 81 4.18 -7.02 8.65
C VAL A 81 2.77 -7.32 9.21
N THR A 82 1.74 -7.04 8.41
CA THR A 82 0.33 -7.22 8.80
C THR A 82 -0.42 -8.03 7.74
N PRO A 83 -0.03 -9.30 7.50
CA PRO A 83 -0.69 -10.12 6.50
C PRO A 83 -2.15 -10.42 6.90
N ASP A 84 -2.99 -10.75 5.91
CA ASP A 84 -4.36 -11.20 6.16
C ASP A 84 -4.38 -12.50 6.96
N ARG A 85 -3.41 -13.36 6.70
CA ARG A 85 -3.24 -14.67 7.35
C ARG A 85 -1.76 -14.96 7.53
N ILE A 86 -1.46 -15.70 8.59
CA ILE A 86 -0.11 -16.20 8.79
C ILE A 86 0.20 -17.30 7.76
N PHE A 87 -0.78 -18.16 7.49
CA PHE A 87 -0.66 -19.24 6.52
C PHE A 87 -2.03 -19.61 5.95
N PRO A 88 -2.19 -19.76 4.62
CA PRO A 88 -1.21 -19.40 3.60
C PRO A 88 -0.94 -17.89 3.56
N SER A 89 0.17 -17.48 2.93
CA SER A 89 0.51 -16.06 2.84
C SER A 89 -0.49 -15.27 1.98
N SER A 90 -0.51 -13.95 2.17
CA SER A 90 -1.37 -13.07 1.36
C SER A 90 -1.02 -13.08 -0.13
N ALA A 91 0.16 -13.57 -0.51
CA ALA A 91 0.54 -13.75 -1.91
C ALA A 91 -0.12 -14.99 -2.54
N ALA A 92 -0.56 -15.91 -1.73
CA ALA A 92 -1.28 -17.08 -2.24
C ALA A 92 -2.70 -16.68 -2.66
#